data_76579b299e78c6304541a208826c68f6
#
_entry.id   76579b299e78c6304541a208826c68f6
#
_cell.length_a   1.000
_cell.length_b   1.000
_cell.length_c   1.000
_cell.angle_alpha   90.00
_cell.angle_beta   90.00
_cell.angle_gamma   90.00
#
_symmetry.space_group_name_H-M   'P 1'
#
loop_
_entity.id
_entity.type
_entity.pdbx_description
1 polymer ?
#
loop_
_entity_poly.entity_id
_entity_poly.type
_entity_poly.pdbx_seq_one_letter_code
_entity_poly.pdbx_strand_id
1 'polypeptide(L)'
;MSLPARLRDEFAQYDDDSVVVTIDPATRCLLMYPISEWDIIQEKLDKLPSFQAQARRLQRLLVGHATDLDIDKSGRILLPAPLREFALLDKKVTLLGQGKKVEIWGQDQWDLQREDYIAEGMHGSEQFDSLTDISL
;
A
#
# COMPACT_ATOMS: atom_id res chain seq x y z
N MET A 1 -7.60 10.43 -8.49
CA MET A 1 -6.16 10.47 -8.13
C MET A 1 -5.32 10.18 -9.37
N SER A 2 -4.32 10.98 -9.61
CA SER A 2 -3.42 10.81 -10.76
C SER A 2 -2.16 10.06 -10.35
N LEU A 3 -1.77 9.08 -11.16
CA LEU A 3 -0.49 8.38 -10.97
C LEU A 3 0.62 9.14 -11.67
N PRO A 4 1.76 9.39 -11.01
CA PRO A 4 2.94 9.93 -11.68
C PRO A 4 3.38 9.04 -12.84
N ALA A 5 3.97 9.64 -13.88
CA ALA A 5 4.41 8.92 -15.07
C ALA A 5 5.30 7.72 -14.75
N ARG A 6 6.21 7.88 -13.80
CA ARG A 6 7.10 6.79 -13.36
C ARG A 6 6.34 5.57 -12.86
N LEU A 7 5.33 5.78 -12.03
CA LEU A 7 4.51 4.69 -11.50
C LEU A 7 3.64 4.06 -12.58
N ARG A 8 3.09 4.88 -13.49
CA ARG A 8 2.34 4.35 -14.63
C ARG A 8 3.20 3.44 -15.50
N ASP A 9 4.45 3.83 -15.76
CA ASP A 9 5.38 3.03 -16.55
C ASP A 9 5.71 1.73 -15.86
N GLU A 10 5.90 1.74 -14.54
CA GLU A 10 6.14 0.53 -13.76
C GLU A 10 4.94 -0.42 -13.81
N PHE A 11 3.72 0.09 -13.67
CA PHE A 11 2.52 -0.73 -13.75
C PHE A 11 2.25 -1.23 -15.17
N ALA A 12 2.61 -0.48 -16.19
CA ALA A 12 2.45 -0.89 -17.58
C ALA A 12 3.22 -2.17 -17.93
N GLN A 13 4.29 -2.48 -17.20
CA GLN A 13 5.06 -3.70 -17.37
C GLN A 13 4.27 -4.97 -17.05
N TYR A 14 3.18 -4.85 -16.32
CA TYR A 14 2.36 -5.99 -15.91
C TYR A 14 1.22 -6.29 -16.87
N ASP A 15 1.18 -5.64 -18.02
CA ASP A 15 0.14 -5.81 -19.06
C ASP A 15 -1.29 -5.65 -18.56
N ASP A 16 -1.46 -4.90 -17.48
CA ASP A 16 -2.75 -4.75 -16.81
C ASP A 16 -3.08 -3.26 -16.66
N ASP A 17 -4.24 -2.85 -17.19
CA ASP A 17 -4.76 -1.51 -16.96
C ASP A 17 -5.49 -1.39 -15.63
N SER A 18 -5.49 -2.46 -14.84
CA SER A 18 -6.21 -2.55 -13.57
C SER A 18 -5.24 -2.80 -12.43
N VAL A 19 -5.60 -2.28 -11.28
CA VAL A 19 -4.86 -2.46 -10.04
C VAL A 19 -5.81 -2.94 -8.95
N VAL A 20 -5.25 -3.49 -7.88
CA VAL A 20 -6.00 -3.78 -6.67
C VAL A 20 -5.54 -2.83 -5.58
N VAL A 21 -6.48 -2.16 -4.94
CA VAL A 21 -6.22 -1.29 -3.80
C VAL A 21 -6.90 -1.88 -2.58
N THR A 22 -6.16 -1.97 -1.49
CA THR A 22 -6.68 -2.41 -0.21
C THR A 22 -6.10 -1.57 0.92
N ILE A 23 -6.48 -1.85 2.14
CA ILE A 23 -5.97 -1.12 3.31
C ILE A 23 -4.69 -1.78 3.82
N ASP A 24 -3.83 -0.98 4.45
CA ASP A 24 -2.72 -1.50 5.24
C ASP A 24 -3.28 -1.97 6.60
N PRO A 25 -2.96 -3.19 7.06
CA PRO A 25 -3.52 -3.68 8.32
C PRO A 25 -2.92 -3.05 9.57
N ALA A 26 -1.82 -2.33 9.44
CA ALA A 26 -1.08 -1.77 10.55
C ALA A 26 -1.11 -0.24 10.62
N THR A 27 -1.32 0.44 9.49
CA THR A 27 -1.28 1.90 9.40
C THR A 27 -2.45 2.43 8.58
N ARG A 28 -2.73 3.73 8.71
CA ARG A 28 -3.84 4.38 7.99
C ARG A 28 -3.42 4.81 6.59
N CYS A 29 -2.95 3.86 5.78
CA CYS A 29 -2.66 4.09 4.37
C CYS A 29 -3.26 2.97 3.53
N LEU A 30 -3.28 3.18 2.21
CA LEU A 30 -3.73 2.17 1.26
C LEU A 30 -2.54 1.51 0.60
N LEU A 31 -2.73 0.27 0.18
CA LEU A 31 -1.75 -0.49 -0.59
C LEU A 31 -2.31 -0.72 -1.99
N MET A 32 -1.53 -0.39 -2.99
CA MET A 32 -1.89 -0.60 -4.39
C MET A 32 -0.93 -1.58 -5.06
N TYR A 33 -1.50 -2.58 -5.73
CA TYR A 33 -0.75 -3.63 -6.40
C TYR A 33 -1.21 -3.80 -7.84
N PRO A 34 -0.32 -4.18 -8.76
CA PRO A 34 -0.77 -4.81 -10.01
C PRO A 34 -1.57 -6.07 -9.69
N ILE A 35 -2.56 -6.40 -10.52
CA ILE A 35 -3.44 -7.54 -10.25
C ILE A 35 -2.64 -8.83 -10.11
N SER A 36 -1.67 -9.07 -10.97
CA SER A 36 -0.83 -10.27 -10.91
C SER A 36 -0.09 -10.41 -9.59
N GLU A 37 0.39 -9.31 -9.03
CA GLU A 37 1.06 -9.33 -7.72
C GLU A 37 0.06 -9.55 -6.58
N TRP A 38 -1.13 -8.96 -6.69
CA TRP A 38 -2.18 -9.18 -5.71
C TRP A 38 -2.63 -10.63 -5.68
N ASP A 39 -2.75 -11.28 -6.83
CA ASP A 39 -3.14 -12.68 -6.92
C ASP A 39 -2.20 -13.60 -6.13
N ILE A 40 -0.90 -13.32 -6.17
CA ILE A 40 0.10 -14.03 -5.38
C ILE A 40 -0.14 -13.85 -3.88
N ILE A 41 -0.41 -12.60 -3.48
CA ILE A 41 -0.67 -12.27 -2.08
C ILE A 41 -1.96 -12.93 -1.59
N GLN A 42 -3.02 -12.84 -2.40
CA GLN A 42 -4.31 -13.45 -2.05
C GLN A 42 -4.18 -14.95 -1.90
N GLU A 43 -3.44 -15.63 -2.77
CA GLU A 43 -3.20 -17.05 -2.65
C GLU A 43 -2.54 -17.40 -1.31
N LYS A 44 -1.56 -16.61 -0.88
CA LYS A 44 -0.92 -16.80 0.43
C LYS A 44 -1.88 -16.56 1.59
N LEU A 45 -2.74 -15.54 1.49
CA LEU A 45 -3.74 -15.25 2.50
C LEU A 45 -4.78 -16.37 2.61
N ASP A 46 -5.18 -16.93 1.48
CA ASP A 46 -6.18 -18.02 1.43
C ASP A 46 -5.66 -19.30 2.07
N LYS A 47 -4.35 -19.49 2.12
CA LYS A 47 -3.70 -20.66 2.73
C LYS A 47 -3.49 -20.51 4.24
N LEU A 48 -3.76 -19.36 4.81
CA LEU A 48 -3.62 -19.17 6.25
C LEU A 48 -4.66 -20.01 7.00
N PRO A 49 -4.30 -20.53 8.20
CA PRO A 49 -5.22 -21.35 8.98
C PRO A 49 -6.39 -20.51 9.50
N SER A 50 -7.57 -20.72 8.90
CA SER A 50 -8.77 -19.90 9.18
C SER A 50 -9.33 -20.09 10.60
N PHE A 51 -8.87 -21.10 11.33
CA PHE A 51 -9.26 -21.30 12.72
C PHE A 51 -8.50 -20.38 13.70
N GLN A 52 -7.41 -19.74 13.24
CA GLN A 52 -6.69 -18.77 14.07
C GLN A 52 -7.32 -17.38 13.92
N ALA A 53 -7.59 -16.73 15.04
CA ALA A 53 -8.26 -15.42 15.06
C ALA A 53 -7.44 -14.35 14.32
N GLN A 54 -6.11 -14.37 14.47
CA GLN A 54 -5.24 -13.40 13.80
C GLN A 54 -5.21 -13.60 12.29
N ALA A 55 -5.23 -14.86 11.82
CA ALA A 55 -5.29 -15.15 10.40
C ALA A 55 -6.60 -14.64 9.79
N ARG A 56 -7.73 -14.89 10.45
CA ARG A 56 -9.02 -14.38 10.00
C ARG A 56 -9.09 -12.86 10.02
N ARG A 57 -8.50 -12.23 11.01
CA ARG A 57 -8.43 -10.76 11.07
C ARG A 57 -7.69 -10.22 9.87
N LEU A 58 -6.54 -10.77 9.55
CA LEU A 58 -5.73 -10.34 8.42
C LEU A 58 -6.48 -10.55 7.09
N GLN A 59 -7.11 -11.72 6.92
CA GLN A 59 -7.91 -12.00 5.73
C GLN A 59 -9.06 -11.01 5.56
N ARG A 60 -9.79 -10.71 6.64
CA ARG A 60 -10.90 -9.76 6.60
C ARG A 60 -10.44 -8.35 6.26
N LEU A 61 -9.30 -7.92 6.82
CA LEU A 61 -8.78 -6.58 6.56
C LEU A 61 -8.27 -6.44 5.13
N LEU A 62 -7.43 -7.36 4.67
CA LEU A 62 -6.79 -7.26 3.36
C LEU A 62 -7.72 -7.66 2.23
N VAL A 63 -8.31 -8.85 2.29
CA VAL A 63 -9.17 -9.35 1.22
C VAL A 63 -10.53 -8.65 1.27
N GLY A 64 -11.05 -8.40 2.46
CA GLY A 64 -12.35 -7.75 2.62
C GLY A 64 -12.42 -6.33 2.09
N HIS A 65 -11.30 -5.61 2.04
CA HIS A 65 -11.23 -4.25 1.51
C HIS A 65 -10.66 -4.20 0.08
N ALA A 66 -10.15 -5.31 -0.45
CA ALA A 66 -9.54 -5.32 -1.77
C ALA A 66 -10.56 -4.92 -2.83
N THR A 67 -10.20 -3.95 -3.65
CA THR A 67 -11.07 -3.39 -4.67
C THR A 67 -10.30 -3.29 -5.98
N ASP A 68 -10.87 -3.86 -7.04
CA ASP A 68 -10.29 -3.75 -8.39
C ASP A 68 -10.63 -2.38 -8.95
N LEU A 69 -9.61 -1.67 -9.41
CA LEU A 69 -9.77 -0.33 -9.98
C LEU A 69 -9.05 -0.27 -11.32
N ASP A 70 -9.66 0.42 -12.27
CA ASP A 70 -9.06 0.66 -13.58
C ASP A 70 -8.24 1.94 -13.57
N ILE A 71 -7.10 1.90 -14.28
CA ILE A 71 -6.32 3.09 -14.56
C ILE A 71 -6.82 3.64 -15.89
N ASP A 72 -7.34 4.87 -15.91
CA ASP A 72 -7.84 5.47 -17.14
C ASP A 72 -6.69 5.90 -18.06
N LYS A 73 -7.05 6.39 -19.26
CA LYS A 73 -6.08 6.80 -20.27
C LYS A 73 -5.19 7.96 -19.81
N SER A 74 -5.66 8.73 -18.84
CA SER A 74 -4.91 9.86 -18.26
C SER A 74 -4.04 9.43 -17.08
N GLY A 75 -4.04 8.14 -16.73
CA GLY A 75 -3.29 7.63 -15.59
C GLY A 75 -3.95 7.91 -14.26
N ARG A 76 -5.28 8.04 -14.24
CA ARG A 76 -6.03 8.32 -13.01
C ARG A 76 -6.76 7.07 -12.53
N ILE A 77 -6.89 6.96 -11.22
CA ILE A 77 -7.75 5.97 -10.58
C ILE A 77 -8.77 6.67 -9.72
N LEU A 78 -9.97 6.09 -9.64
CA LEU A 78 -11.04 6.61 -8.80
C LEU A 78 -11.14 5.74 -7.54
N LEU A 79 -10.66 6.28 -6.43
CA LEU A 79 -10.70 5.58 -5.14
C LEU A 79 -12.11 5.65 -4.55
N PRO A 80 -12.72 4.51 -4.19
CA PRO A 80 -14.02 4.51 -3.51
C PRO A 80 -13.96 5.23 -2.16
N ALA A 81 -15.09 5.80 -1.77
CA ALA A 81 -15.19 6.55 -0.52
C ALA A 81 -14.71 5.77 0.72
N PRO A 82 -15.07 4.48 0.90
CA PRO A 82 -14.59 3.76 2.08
C PRO A 82 -13.06 3.68 2.19
N LEU A 83 -12.36 3.53 1.06
CA LEU A 83 -10.89 3.51 1.05
C LEU A 83 -10.34 4.90 1.37
N ARG A 84 -10.90 5.94 0.79
CA ARG A 84 -10.49 7.32 1.07
C ARG A 84 -10.69 7.67 2.54
N GLU A 85 -11.80 7.28 3.11
CA GLU A 85 -12.12 7.52 4.52
C GLU A 85 -11.16 6.78 5.45
N PHE A 86 -10.86 5.52 5.13
CA PHE A 86 -9.91 4.73 5.93
C PHE A 86 -8.55 5.41 6.02
N ALA A 87 -8.02 5.83 4.89
CA ALA A 87 -6.67 6.42 4.82
C ALA A 87 -6.68 7.93 5.10
N LEU A 88 -7.82 8.52 5.43
CA LEU A 88 -7.97 9.94 5.72
C LEU A 88 -7.44 10.80 4.56
N LEU A 89 -7.74 10.38 3.33
CA LEU A 89 -7.32 11.10 2.14
C LEU A 89 -8.13 12.38 1.97
N ASP A 90 -7.44 13.47 1.71
CA ASP A 90 -8.02 14.75 1.37
C ASP A 90 -7.41 15.22 0.04
N LYS A 91 -7.22 16.51 -0.15
CA LYS A 91 -6.76 17.09 -1.42
C LYS A 91 -5.38 16.63 -1.85
N LYS A 92 -4.47 16.47 -0.88
CA LYS A 92 -3.08 16.10 -1.16
C LYS A 92 -2.80 14.69 -0.69
N VAL A 93 -2.19 13.90 -1.57
CA VAL A 93 -1.78 12.53 -1.26
C VAL A 93 -0.29 12.37 -1.51
N THR A 94 0.32 11.46 -0.79
CA THR A 94 1.70 11.04 -0.99
C THR A 94 1.71 9.59 -1.45
N LEU A 95 2.43 9.31 -2.53
CA LEU A 95 2.59 7.97 -3.07
C LEU A 95 4.01 7.49 -2.81
N LEU A 96 4.14 6.35 -2.14
CA LEU A 96 5.43 5.75 -1.83
C LEU A 96 5.55 4.41 -2.57
N GLY A 97 6.41 4.35 -3.57
CA GLY A 97 6.72 3.11 -4.26
C GLY A 97 7.62 2.24 -3.40
N GLN A 98 7.24 1.00 -3.19
CA GLN A 98 7.98 0.04 -2.37
C GLN A 98 8.01 -1.32 -3.07
N GLY A 99 8.99 -1.55 -3.92
CA GLY A 99 9.08 -2.78 -4.67
C GLY A 99 7.91 -2.95 -5.63
N LYS A 100 7.07 -3.95 -5.39
CA LYS A 100 5.95 -4.29 -6.29
C LYS A 100 4.63 -3.63 -5.88
N LYS A 101 4.65 -2.76 -4.89
CA LYS A 101 3.47 -2.08 -4.39
C LYS A 101 3.70 -0.59 -4.27
N VAL A 102 2.61 0.15 -4.17
CA VAL A 102 2.62 1.58 -3.86
C VAL A 102 1.75 1.81 -2.65
N GLU A 103 2.28 2.53 -1.67
CA GLU A 103 1.48 3.02 -0.55
C GLU A 103 0.87 4.37 -0.90
N ILE A 104 -0.41 4.52 -0.57
CA ILE A 104 -1.15 5.76 -0.78
C ILE A 104 -1.49 6.36 0.58
N TRP A 105 -0.91 7.53 0.86
CA TRP A 105 -1.06 8.21 2.13
C TRP A 105 -1.76 9.55 1.95
N GLY A 106 -2.61 9.95 2.90
CA GLY A 106 -2.95 11.34 3.04
C GLY A 106 -1.70 12.12 3.43
N GLN A 107 -1.50 13.31 2.85
CA GLN A 107 -0.28 14.08 3.08
C GLN A 107 -0.05 14.36 4.57
N ASP A 108 -1.09 14.76 5.28
CA ASP A 108 -0.98 15.07 6.71
C ASP A 108 -0.61 13.82 7.53
N GLN A 109 -1.18 12.67 7.20
CA GLN A 109 -0.87 11.42 7.87
C GLN A 109 0.57 10.98 7.61
N TRP A 110 1.04 11.14 6.39
CA TRP A 110 2.42 10.83 6.05
C TRP A 110 3.39 11.76 6.77
N ASP A 111 3.09 13.05 6.83
CA ASP A 111 3.95 14.01 7.52
C ASP A 111 4.11 13.65 8.99
N LEU A 112 3.04 13.26 9.67
CA LEU A 112 3.10 12.80 11.06
C LEU A 112 3.93 11.54 11.22
N GLN A 113 3.70 10.54 10.37
CA GLN A 113 4.43 9.27 10.43
C GLN A 113 5.92 9.49 10.15
N ARG A 114 6.21 10.32 9.17
CA ARG A 114 7.59 10.65 8.80
C ARG A 114 8.34 11.30 9.96
N GLU A 115 7.71 12.25 10.65
CA GLU A 115 8.33 12.89 11.81
C GLU A 115 8.60 11.88 12.93
N ASP A 116 7.69 10.96 13.18
CA ASP A 116 7.89 9.90 14.16
C ASP A 116 9.08 9.00 13.78
N TYR A 117 9.18 8.61 12.51
CA TYR A 117 10.30 7.80 12.02
C TYR A 117 11.63 8.55 12.15
N ILE A 118 11.67 9.84 11.85
CA ILE A 118 12.87 10.65 11.96
C ILE A 118 13.30 10.75 13.43
N ALA A 119 12.36 10.99 14.33
CA ALA A 119 12.64 11.07 15.76
C ALA A 119 13.20 9.75 16.31
N GLU A 120 12.60 8.62 15.93
CA GLU A 120 13.09 7.29 16.32
C GLU A 120 14.47 7.00 15.74
N GLY A 121 14.71 7.34 14.48
CA GLY A 121 15.97 7.12 13.79
C GLY A 121 17.14 7.84 14.42
N MET A 122 16.90 9.01 15.01
CA MET A 122 17.94 9.76 15.72
C MET A 122 18.39 9.09 17.03
N HIS A 123 17.57 8.19 17.57
CA HIS A 123 17.83 7.50 18.83
C HIS A 123 17.99 6.00 18.70
N GLY A 124 17.70 5.44 17.51
CA GLY A 124 17.65 4.01 17.30
C GLY A 124 18.38 3.53 16.04
N SER A 125 19.43 4.23 15.60
CA SER A 125 20.17 3.86 14.39
C SER A 125 20.75 2.44 14.44
N GLU A 126 21.04 1.91 15.60
CA GLU A 126 21.52 0.56 15.77
C GLU A 126 20.52 -0.51 15.36
N GLN A 127 19.22 -0.19 15.38
CA GLN A 127 18.16 -1.12 14.98
C GLN A 127 18.17 -1.42 13.49
N PHE A 128 18.69 -0.51 12.67
CA PHE A 128 18.74 -0.71 11.22
C PHE A 128 19.83 -1.70 10.81
N ASP A 129 20.91 -1.77 11.57
CA ASP A 129 22.04 -2.65 11.25
C ASP A 129 21.66 -4.13 11.30
N SER A 130 20.68 -4.49 12.14
CA SER A 130 20.23 -5.86 12.29
C SER A 130 19.28 -6.32 11.17
N LEU A 131 18.73 -5.40 10.40
CA LEU A 131 17.70 -5.70 9.40
C LEU A 131 18.24 -5.89 7.99
N THR A 132 19.39 -5.32 7.67
CA THR A 132 19.82 -5.24 6.29
C THR A 132 21.32 -5.32 6.12
N ASP A 133 21.73 -5.86 4.96
CA ASP A 133 23.08 -5.73 4.43
C ASP A 133 23.20 -4.49 3.51
N ILE A 134 22.25 -3.58 3.58
CA ILE A 134 22.22 -2.40 2.72
C ILE A 134 23.24 -1.38 3.25
N SER A 135 24.19 -1.06 2.40
CA SER A 135 25.15 0.01 2.64
C SER A 135 24.60 1.30 2.01
N LEU A 136 24.42 2.31 2.82
CA LEU A 136 23.94 3.61 2.34
C LEU A 136 25.09 4.59 2.13
#